data_433b1c57f85ec09048ed29d2e391ccfd
#
_entry.id   433b1c57f85ec09048ed29d2e391ccfd
#
_cell.length_a   1.000
_cell.length_b   1.000
_cell.length_c   1.000
_cell.angle_alpha   90.00
_cell.angle_beta   90.00
_cell.angle_gamma   90.00
#
_symmetry.space_group_name_H-M   'P 1'
#
loop_
_entity.id
_entity.type
_entity.pdbx_description
1 polymer ?
#
loop_
_entity_poly.entity_id
_entity_poly.type
_entity_poly.pdbx_seq_one_letter_code
_entity_poly.pdbx_strand_id
1 'polypeptide(L)'
;MLVLFTDTDTDITLRDAQKYGYLLISMPYCIGDKTVYPYEDYEKFDAHAFYETLRNGVMPTTTLLSADRYINYFEPVFAAGDDILYVHFSAAMTSTFDVMEQALAYLREKYPERKFYSIDTKGITIESLNIVKEIGDLYLAGRTADEIVLWADSEVDKFATYFFAEDLKFFARSGRVSGIAAFMGGILGIRPIIYMNSEGKMVSVGKEKGRANAMERLVRIVEELGDDLENHRVIIGHTDAPELAQKLGYMLYEKFGSALNIEYAVVNPTAGSHCGPDGVGVCFHAKHR
;
A
#
# COMPACT_ATOMS: atom_id res chain seq x y z
N MET A 1 24.52 4.95 -11.62
CA MET A 1 23.34 4.17 -12.03
C MET A 1 22.09 4.72 -11.31
N LEU A 2 20.87 4.26 -11.69
CA LEU A 2 19.66 4.55 -10.92
C LEU A 2 19.37 3.36 -9.99
N VAL A 3 19.17 3.61 -8.71
CA VAL A 3 18.83 2.62 -7.70
C VAL A 3 17.38 2.82 -7.26
N LEU A 4 16.57 1.76 -7.33
CA LEU A 4 15.18 1.80 -6.93
C LEU A 4 15.02 1.54 -5.44
N PHE A 5 14.21 2.35 -4.78
CA PHE A 5 13.71 2.11 -3.44
C PHE A 5 12.19 2.04 -3.42
N THR A 6 11.65 1.22 -2.55
CA THR A 6 10.27 1.28 -2.10
C THR A 6 10.21 0.94 -0.61
N ASP A 7 9.05 1.02 0.01
CA ASP A 7 8.89 0.72 1.43
C ASP A 7 7.96 -0.47 1.68
N THR A 8 7.98 -0.97 2.91
CA THR A 8 7.18 -2.14 3.28
C THR A 8 5.68 -1.87 3.37
N ASP A 9 5.24 -0.61 3.39
CA ASP A 9 3.81 -0.25 3.39
C ASP A 9 3.16 -0.35 2.01
N THR A 10 3.96 -0.62 0.97
CA THR A 10 3.50 -0.94 -0.38
C THR A 10 3.11 -2.42 -0.56
N ASP A 11 3.08 -3.23 0.48
CA ASP A 11 2.82 -4.68 0.44
C ASP A 11 3.80 -5.49 -0.44
N ILE A 12 4.88 -4.89 -0.94
CA ILE A 12 5.84 -5.61 -1.76
C ILE A 12 6.52 -6.72 -0.96
N THR A 13 6.61 -7.91 -1.54
CA THR A 13 7.35 -9.02 -0.94
C THR A 13 8.85 -8.92 -1.24
N LEU A 14 9.71 -9.57 -0.41
CA LEU A 14 11.15 -9.67 -0.72
C LEU A 14 11.40 -10.27 -2.11
N ARG A 15 10.59 -11.25 -2.52
CA ARG A 15 10.69 -11.89 -3.83
C ARG A 15 10.43 -10.89 -4.96
N ASP A 16 9.37 -10.08 -4.83
CA ASP A 16 9.03 -9.09 -5.85
C ASP A 16 10.05 -7.94 -5.84
N ALA A 17 10.49 -7.49 -4.66
CA ALA A 17 11.55 -6.50 -4.54
C ALA A 17 12.84 -6.96 -5.26
N GLN A 18 13.27 -8.20 -5.04
CA GLN A 18 14.42 -8.79 -5.73
C GLN A 18 14.21 -8.88 -7.26
N LYS A 19 13.00 -9.28 -7.70
CA LYS A 19 12.66 -9.37 -9.12
C LYS A 19 12.85 -8.04 -9.84
N TYR A 20 12.42 -6.94 -9.23
CA TYR A 20 12.46 -5.59 -9.81
C TYR A 20 13.71 -4.79 -9.46
N GLY A 21 14.55 -5.29 -8.55
CA GLY A 21 15.77 -4.61 -8.09
C GLY A 21 15.50 -3.50 -7.07
N TYR A 22 14.38 -3.54 -6.36
CA TYR A 22 14.08 -2.60 -5.28
C TYR A 22 14.87 -2.89 -4.01
N LEU A 23 15.45 -1.86 -3.41
CA LEU A 23 15.88 -1.84 -2.02
C LEU A 23 14.69 -1.44 -1.14
N LEU A 24 14.53 -2.12 0.01
CA LEU A 24 13.38 -1.89 0.87
C LEU A 24 13.71 -0.97 2.04
N ILE A 25 12.82 0.00 2.27
CA ILE A 25 12.78 0.79 3.49
C ILE A 25 11.75 0.15 4.43
N SER A 26 12.20 -0.28 5.60
CA SER A 26 11.35 -0.94 6.59
C SER A 26 10.54 0.08 7.38
N MET A 27 9.21 0.09 7.20
CA MET A 27 8.28 0.92 7.97
C MET A 27 7.88 0.21 9.26
N PRO A 28 8.22 0.75 10.44
CA PRO A 28 8.09 0.04 11.70
C PRO A 28 6.66 0.03 12.26
N TYR A 29 6.36 -1.04 12.99
CA TYR A 29 5.20 -1.11 13.89
C TYR A 29 5.63 -1.51 15.30
N CYS A 30 4.77 -1.26 16.30
CA CYS A 30 5.06 -1.55 17.69
C CYS A 30 3.99 -2.47 18.30
N ILE A 31 4.44 -3.52 19.02
CA ILE A 31 3.60 -4.35 19.87
C ILE A 31 4.08 -4.18 21.30
N GLY A 32 3.27 -3.53 22.15
CA GLY A 32 3.74 -3.08 23.46
C GLY A 32 4.93 -2.12 23.31
N ASP A 33 6.00 -2.40 24.02
CA ASP A 33 7.24 -1.59 23.98
C ASP A 33 8.23 -2.03 22.90
N LYS A 34 7.90 -3.09 22.13
CA LYS A 34 8.79 -3.61 21.09
C LYS A 34 8.47 -2.97 19.75
N THR A 35 9.44 -2.27 19.15
CA THR A 35 9.42 -1.85 17.75
C THR A 35 9.92 -2.99 16.87
N VAL A 36 9.22 -3.26 15.77
CA VAL A 36 9.55 -4.30 14.79
C VAL A 36 9.72 -3.66 13.43
N TYR A 37 10.80 -3.98 12.75
CA TYR A 37 11.14 -3.52 11.40
C TYR A 37 10.92 -4.68 10.40
N PRO A 38 9.85 -4.64 9.57
CA PRO A 38 9.59 -5.67 8.57
C PRO A 38 10.80 -5.91 7.63
N TYR A 39 11.11 -7.19 7.41
CA TYR A 39 12.23 -7.67 6.58
C TYR A 39 13.65 -7.30 7.06
N GLU A 40 13.78 -6.60 8.19
CA GLU A 40 15.03 -6.46 8.92
C GLU A 40 15.06 -7.38 10.16
N ASP A 41 13.95 -7.42 10.91
CA ASP A 41 13.82 -8.27 12.10
C ASP A 41 13.35 -9.70 11.77
N TYR A 42 12.85 -9.91 10.54
CA TYR A 42 12.43 -11.22 10.02
C TYR A 42 12.48 -11.24 8.48
N GLU A 43 12.78 -12.40 7.90
CA GLU A 43 12.81 -12.57 6.43
C GLU A 43 11.43 -12.82 5.84
N LYS A 44 10.52 -13.43 6.61
CA LYS A 44 9.17 -13.79 6.16
C LYS A 44 8.12 -13.31 7.15
N PHE A 45 7.15 -12.58 6.65
CA PHE A 45 5.99 -12.16 7.43
C PHE A 45 5.05 -13.35 7.67
N ASP A 46 4.86 -13.72 8.94
CA ASP A 46 3.82 -14.66 9.37
C ASP A 46 2.52 -13.89 9.60
N ALA A 47 1.77 -13.73 8.51
CA ALA A 47 0.53 -12.96 8.54
C ALA A 47 -0.51 -13.57 9.49
N HIS A 48 -0.66 -14.90 9.46
CA HIS A 48 -1.64 -15.57 10.30
C HIS A 48 -1.33 -15.33 11.79
N ALA A 49 -0.09 -15.55 12.21
CA ALA A 49 0.30 -15.30 13.60
C ALA A 49 0.10 -13.82 14.00
N PHE A 50 0.45 -12.87 13.12
CA PHE A 50 0.24 -11.46 13.38
C PHE A 50 -1.25 -11.12 13.53
N TYR A 51 -2.10 -11.48 12.57
CA TYR A 51 -3.52 -11.14 12.61
C TYR A 51 -4.28 -11.88 13.72
N GLU A 52 -3.83 -13.08 14.12
CA GLU A 52 -4.35 -13.76 15.33
C GLU A 52 -4.08 -12.95 16.59
N THR A 53 -2.94 -12.29 16.73
CA THR A 53 -2.70 -11.41 17.89
C THR A 53 -3.69 -10.24 17.93
N LEU A 54 -4.08 -9.72 16.76
CA LEU A 54 -5.08 -8.65 16.64
C LEU A 54 -6.49 -9.16 17.02
N ARG A 55 -6.87 -10.37 16.55
CA ARG A 55 -8.14 -11.02 16.95
C ARG A 55 -8.23 -11.24 18.45
N ASN A 56 -7.10 -11.55 19.08
CA ASN A 56 -6.97 -11.70 20.53
C ASN A 56 -6.87 -10.35 21.31
N GLY A 57 -7.12 -9.22 20.64
CA GLY A 57 -7.28 -7.91 21.27
C GLY A 57 -5.98 -7.10 21.37
N VAL A 58 -4.87 -7.59 20.85
CA VAL A 58 -3.65 -6.76 20.74
C VAL A 58 -3.90 -5.66 19.72
N MET A 59 -3.49 -4.45 20.07
CA MET A 59 -3.68 -3.24 19.26
C MET A 59 -2.31 -2.60 18.97
N PRO A 60 -1.58 -3.03 17.94
CA PRO A 60 -0.28 -2.45 17.61
C PRO A 60 -0.40 -0.96 17.26
N THR A 61 0.69 -0.23 17.39
CA THR A 61 0.84 1.15 16.94
C THR A 61 1.91 1.24 15.87
N THR A 62 2.03 2.38 15.23
CA THR A 62 3.11 2.65 14.26
C THR A 62 3.91 3.86 14.70
N THR A 63 5.16 3.93 14.29
CA THR A 63 6.05 5.05 14.58
C THR A 63 6.74 5.52 13.30
N LEU A 64 7.22 6.75 13.31
CA LEU A 64 7.99 7.32 12.20
C LEU A 64 9.40 6.74 12.15
N LEU A 65 9.99 6.68 10.96
CA LEU A 65 11.42 6.50 10.83
C LEU A 65 12.16 7.77 11.27
N SER A 66 13.33 7.60 11.91
CA SER A 66 14.21 8.74 12.20
C SER A 66 14.97 9.20 10.95
N ALA A 67 15.45 10.45 10.96
CA ALA A 67 16.31 10.96 9.89
C ALA A 67 17.57 10.11 9.69
N ASP A 68 18.18 9.63 10.77
CA ASP A 68 19.36 8.76 10.70
C ASP A 68 19.07 7.44 9.97
N ARG A 69 17.85 6.89 10.13
CA ARG A 69 17.45 5.68 9.39
C ARG A 69 17.37 5.95 7.90
N TYR A 70 16.78 7.07 7.47
CA TYR A 70 16.75 7.47 6.06
C TYR A 70 18.15 7.73 5.51
N ILE A 71 19.03 8.39 6.28
CA ILE A 71 20.44 8.57 5.91
C ILE A 71 21.11 7.22 5.70
N ASN A 72 20.94 6.27 6.61
CA ASN A 72 21.53 4.94 6.50
C ASN A 72 21.06 4.16 5.25
N TYR A 73 19.84 4.38 4.76
CA TYR A 73 19.37 3.80 3.51
C TYR A 73 19.97 4.48 2.28
N PHE A 74 20.01 5.81 2.24
CA PHE A 74 20.30 6.57 1.03
C PHE A 74 21.80 6.89 0.85
N GLU A 75 22.51 7.18 1.95
CA GLU A 75 23.88 7.61 1.87
C GLU A 75 24.83 6.62 1.18
N PRO A 76 24.74 5.29 1.39
CA PRO A 76 25.59 4.33 0.71
C PRO A 76 25.45 4.41 -0.84
N VAL A 77 24.24 4.66 -1.33
CA VAL A 77 23.95 4.79 -2.76
C VAL A 77 24.56 6.08 -3.33
N PHE A 78 24.35 7.21 -2.65
CA PHE A 78 24.95 8.47 -3.06
C PHE A 78 26.48 8.46 -2.99
N ALA A 79 27.07 7.83 -1.96
CA ALA A 79 28.51 7.66 -1.83
C ALA A 79 29.11 6.79 -2.96
N ALA A 80 28.33 5.82 -3.46
CA ALA A 80 28.72 5.01 -4.62
C ALA A 80 28.63 5.77 -5.96
N GLY A 81 28.09 7.01 -5.96
CA GLY A 81 27.93 7.83 -7.15
C GLY A 81 26.65 7.53 -7.94
N ASP A 82 25.67 6.87 -7.32
CA ASP A 82 24.41 6.50 -7.94
C ASP A 82 23.28 7.47 -7.53
N ASP A 83 22.23 7.54 -8.33
CA ASP A 83 21.02 8.30 -8.08
C ASP A 83 19.90 7.40 -7.55
N ILE A 84 18.92 7.97 -6.88
CA ILE A 84 17.83 7.23 -6.23
C ILE A 84 16.49 7.59 -6.88
N LEU A 85 15.66 6.56 -7.14
CA LEU A 85 14.22 6.69 -7.35
C LEU A 85 13.49 5.94 -6.24
N TYR A 86 12.79 6.67 -5.38
CA TYR A 86 11.98 6.12 -4.31
C TYR A 86 10.49 6.21 -4.66
N VAL A 87 9.86 5.04 -4.79
CA VAL A 87 8.41 4.89 -4.99
C VAL A 87 7.80 4.52 -3.65
N HIS A 88 6.99 5.40 -3.07
CA HIS A 88 6.56 5.25 -1.69
C HIS A 88 5.03 5.33 -1.52
N PHE A 89 4.53 4.79 -0.40
CA PHE A 89 3.13 4.93 -0.03
C PHE A 89 2.76 6.39 0.22
N SER A 90 1.45 6.68 0.33
CA SER A 90 0.92 8.04 0.42
C SER A 90 1.52 8.88 1.54
N ALA A 91 2.08 10.02 1.18
CA ALA A 91 2.57 11.03 2.12
C ALA A 91 1.43 11.66 2.95
N ALA A 92 0.19 11.65 2.43
CA ALA A 92 -0.96 12.17 3.15
C ALA A 92 -1.40 11.31 4.36
N MET A 93 -0.85 10.11 4.51
CA MET A 93 -1.16 9.15 5.59
C MET A 93 -0.21 9.24 6.79
N THR A 94 0.91 9.98 6.65
CA THR A 94 2.01 9.94 7.61
C THR A 94 2.87 11.20 7.55
N SER A 95 3.58 11.51 8.64
CA SER A 95 4.61 12.55 8.65
C SER A 95 6.04 11.99 8.51
N THR A 96 6.20 10.71 8.15
CA THR A 96 7.55 10.12 8.00
C THR A 96 8.33 10.78 6.87
N PHE A 97 7.65 11.27 5.83
CA PHE A 97 8.28 11.93 4.68
C PHE A 97 8.78 13.34 5.01
N ASP A 98 8.19 14.03 6.01
CA ASP A 98 8.76 15.28 6.55
C ASP A 98 10.13 15.01 7.20
N VAL A 99 10.27 13.88 7.88
CA VAL A 99 11.55 13.43 8.46
C VAL A 99 12.53 13.01 7.37
N MET A 100 12.04 12.35 6.31
CA MET A 100 12.86 12.01 5.14
C MET A 100 13.46 13.28 4.48
N GLU A 101 12.67 14.33 4.31
CA GLU A 101 13.17 15.58 3.71
C GLU A 101 14.28 16.24 4.57
N GLN A 102 14.23 16.09 5.90
CA GLN A 102 15.35 16.54 6.76
C GLN A 102 16.63 15.74 6.48
N ALA A 103 16.51 14.42 6.32
CA ALA A 103 17.65 13.57 5.93
C ALA A 103 18.17 13.93 4.54
N LEU A 104 17.28 14.17 3.58
CA LEU A 104 17.64 14.55 2.22
C LEU A 104 18.31 15.94 2.17
N ALA A 105 17.91 16.89 3.00
CA ALA A 105 18.57 18.19 3.09
C ALA A 105 20.05 18.02 3.47
N TYR A 106 20.35 17.20 4.47
CA TYR A 106 21.73 16.86 4.83
C TYR A 106 22.48 16.16 3.70
N LEU A 107 21.86 15.18 3.03
CA LEU A 107 22.49 14.42 1.97
C LEU A 107 22.75 15.26 0.71
N ARG A 108 21.85 16.20 0.36
CA ARG A 108 22.05 17.14 -0.78
C ARG A 108 23.24 18.06 -0.57
N GLU A 109 23.51 18.51 0.66
CA GLU A 109 24.72 19.29 0.97
C GLU A 109 25.99 18.45 0.79
N LYS A 110 25.93 17.18 1.21
CA LYS A 110 27.10 16.27 1.15
C LYS A 110 27.36 15.69 -0.24
N TYR A 111 26.31 15.48 -1.03
CA TYR A 111 26.35 14.86 -2.36
C TYR A 111 25.58 15.70 -3.40
N PRO A 112 26.01 16.95 -3.70
CA PRO A 112 25.23 17.88 -4.51
C PRO A 112 25.03 17.45 -5.98
N GLU A 113 25.85 16.52 -6.47
CA GLU A 113 25.74 15.97 -7.83
C GLU A 113 24.76 14.80 -7.94
N ARG A 114 24.21 14.32 -6.82
CA ARG A 114 23.29 13.18 -6.81
C ARG A 114 21.84 13.61 -6.94
N LYS A 115 21.07 12.82 -7.66
CA LYS A 115 19.64 13.06 -7.85
C LYS A 115 18.82 12.12 -7.00
N PHE A 116 17.78 12.68 -6.41
CA PHE A 116 16.75 11.93 -5.70
C PHE A 116 15.40 12.21 -6.35
N TYR A 117 14.79 11.17 -6.90
CA TYR A 117 13.45 11.20 -7.47
C TYR A 117 12.49 10.56 -6.45
N SER A 118 11.36 11.21 -6.21
CA SER A 118 10.32 10.72 -5.30
C SER A 118 9.01 10.59 -6.05
N ILE A 119 8.41 9.41 -5.98
CA ILE A 119 7.07 9.15 -6.54
C ILE A 119 6.15 8.77 -5.38
N ASP A 120 5.25 9.68 -5.04
CA ASP A 120 4.13 9.40 -4.12
C ASP A 120 3.06 8.62 -4.87
N THR A 121 2.83 7.37 -4.49
CA THR A 121 1.76 6.56 -5.08
C THR A 121 0.37 7.07 -4.71
N LYS A 122 0.27 7.98 -3.74
CA LYS A 122 -1.00 8.44 -3.12
C LYS A 122 -1.88 7.28 -2.67
N GLY A 123 -1.33 6.09 -2.61
CA GLY A 123 -1.94 4.84 -2.20
C GLY A 123 -1.28 4.27 -0.96
N ILE A 124 -1.79 3.16 -0.49
CA ILE A 124 -1.18 2.33 0.54
C ILE A 124 -1.48 0.86 0.21
N THR A 125 -0.67 -0.07 0.72
CA THR A 125 -0.89 -1.51 0.51
C THR A 125 -1.01 -1.89 -0.97
N ILE A 126 -2.06 -2.57 -1.38
CA ILE A 126 -2.26 -3.10 -2.74
C ILE A 126 -2.30 -2.03 -3.83
N GLU A 127 -2.69 -0.80 -3.51
CA GLU A 127 -2.66 0.29 -4.49
C GLU A 127 -1.22 0.70 -4.79
N SER A 128 -0.44 0.94 -3.74
CA SER A 128 0.99 1.20 -3.90
C SER A 128 1.71 0.00 -4.52
N LEU A 129 1.33 -1.25 -4.15
CA LEU A 129 1.90 -2.46 -4.76
C LEU A 129 1.71 -2.49 -6.27
N ASN A 130 0.51 -2.16 -6.75
CA ASN A 130 0.22 -2.17 -8.18
C ASN A 130 1.11 -1.16 -8.91
N ILE A 131 1.18 0.08 -8.43
CA ILE A 131 2.00 1.15 -9.00
C ILE A 131 3.50 0.78 -8.93
N VAL A 132 3.98 0.25 -7.80
CA VAL A 132 5.38 -0.19 -7.63
C VAL A 132 5.73 -1.28 -8.65
N LYS A 133 4.82 -2.23 -8.90
CA LYS A 133 5.04 -3.28 -9.92
C LYS A 133 5.06 -2.72 -11.34
N GLU A 134 4.17 -1.77 -11.69
CA GLU A 134 4.19 -1.10 -12.99
C GLU A 134 5.51 -0.33 -13.20
N ILE A 135 5.95 0.43 -12.20
CA ILE A 135 7.23 1.14 -12.24
C ILE A 135 8.41 0.16 -12.34
N GLY A 136 8.34 -0.97 -11.62
CA GLY A 136 9.33 -2.03 -11.72
C GLY A 136 9.43 -2.62 -13.13
N ASP A 137 8.30 -2.85 -13.81
CA ASP A 137 8.27 -3.32 -15.20
C ASP A 137 8.84 -2.27 -16.17
N LEU A 138 8.54 -0.97 -15.97
CA LEU A 138 9.14 0.12 -16.74
C LEU A 138 10.67 0.17 -16.57
N TYR A 139 11.15 0.04 -15.33
CA TYR A 139 12.58 0.02 -15.04
C TYR A 139 13.29 -1.16 -15.70
N LEU A 140 12.72 -2.37 -15.61
CA LEU A 140 13.24 -3.56 -16.28
C LEU A 140 13.22 -3.44 -17.82
N ALA A 141 12.27 -2.66 -18.36
CA ALA A 141 12.22 -2.31 -19.78
C ALA A 141 13.25 -1.24 -20.18
N GLY A 142 14.09 -0.77 -19.25
CA GLY A 142 15.16 0.19 -19.50
C GLY A 142 14.71 1.65 -19.56
N ARG A 143 13.54 1.99 -19.02
CA ARG A 143 13.08 3.38 -18.92
C ARG A 143 13.97 4.18 -17.98
N THR A 144 14.24 5.43 -18.34
CA THR A 144 14.97 6.38 -17.52
C THR A 144 14.13 6.88 -16.34
N ALA A 145 14.78 7.46 -15.32
CA ALA A 145 14.07 8.07 -14.18
C ALA A 145 13.05 9.12 -14.63
N ASP A 146 13.43 9.99 -15.58
CA ASP A 146 12.57 11.05 -16.08
C ASP A 146 11.33 10.48 -16.81
N GLU A 147 11.50 9.39 -17.61
CA GLU A 147 10.36 8.72 -18.26
C GLU A 147 9.43 8.05 -17.23
N ILE A 148 9.98 7.47 -16.17
CA ILE A 148 9.19 6.85 -15.10
C ILE A 148 8.41 7.91 -14.31
N VAL A 149 9.03 9.06 -14.01
CA VAL A 149 8.35 10.18 -13.34
C VAL A 149 7.22 10.72 -14.20
N LEU A 150 7.46 10.92 -15.51
CA LEU A 150 6.40 11.36 -16.44
C LEU A 150 5.24 10.36 -16.53
N TRP A 151 5.53 9.07 -16.54
CA TRP A 151 4.50 8.02 -16.45
C TRP A 151 3.71 8.13 -15.15
N ALA A 152 4.41 8.28 -14.01
CA ALA A 152 3.75 8.39 -12.70
C ALA A 152 2.83 9.62 -12.62
N ASP A 153 3.25 10.77 -13.16
CA ASP A 153 2.44 12.00 -13.22
C ASP A 153 1.13 11.81 -13.99
N SER A 154 1.10 10.91 -14.98
CA SER A 154 -0.09 10.65 -15.81
C SER A 154 -0.95 9.48 -15.32
N GLU A 155 -0.34 8.49 -14.66
CA GLU A 155 -0.99 7.19 -14.40
C GLU A 155 -1.33 6.94 -12.94
N VAL A 156 -0.60 7.50 -11.96
CA VAL A 156 -0.82 7.20 -10.54
C VAL A 156 -2.28 7.45 -10.13
N ASP A 157 -2.91 8.51 -10.61
CA ASP A 157 -4.30 8.83 -10.29
C ASP A 157 -5.34 7.97 -11.03
N LYS A 158 -4.91 7.02 -11.86
CA LYS A 158 -5.76 6.02 -12.51
C LYS A 158 -5.78 4.66 -11.78
N PHE A 159 -5.03 4.49 -10.72
CA PHE A 159 -5.13 3.30 -9.88
C PHE A 159 -6.12 3.57 -8.74
N ALA A 160 -7.19 2.77 -8.69
CA ALA A 160 -8.24 2.91 -7.69
C ALA A 160 -8.28 1.69 -6.76
N THR A 161 -8.39 1.95 -5.46
CA THR A 161 -8.52 0.91 -4.46
C THR A 161 -9.76 1.12 -3.61
N TYR A 162 -10.58 0.07 -3.54
CA TYR A 162 -11.77 0.00 -2.70
C TYR A 162 -11.72 -1.25 -1.82
N PHE A 163 -12.09 -1.10 -0.57
CA PHE A 163 -12.08 -2.20 0.40
C PHE A 163 -13.17 -2.04 1.45
N PHE A 164 -13.44 -3.10 2.19
CA PHE A 164 -14.22 -3.02 3.41
C PHE A 164 -13.44 -3.58 4.60
N ALA A 165 -13.71 -3.04 5.78
CA ALA A 165 -13.17 -3.49 7.04
C ALA A 165 -14.20 -4.33 7.81
N GLU A 166 -13.72 -5.34 8.53
CA GLU A 166 -14.56 -6.17 9.42
C GLU A 166 -14.72 -5.50 10.79
N ASP A 167 -13.62 -5.01 11.36
CA ASP A 167 -13.59 -4.39 12.69
C ASP A 167 -13.14 -2.93 12.61
N LEU A 168 -14.08 -2.04 12.84
CA LEU A 168 -13.87 -0.59 12.73
C LEU A 168 -13.06 0.01 13.89
N LYS A 169 -12.84 -0.73 14.98
CA LYS A 169 -12.10 -0.22 16.13
C LYS A 169 -10.65 0.14 15.78
N PHE A 170 -10.03 -0.62 14.86
CA PHE A 170 -8.67 -0.35 14.39
C PHE A 170 -8.59 0.98 13.63
N PHE A 171 -9.49 1.21 12.69
CA PHE A 171 -9.57 2.47 11.95
C PHE A 171 -9.94 3.66 12.83
N ALA A 172 -10.90 3.48 13.73
CA ALA A 172 -11.31 4.55 14.67
C ALA A 172 -10.15 4.99 15.57
N ARG A 173 -9.37 4.03 16.07
CA ARG A 173 -8.18 4.33 16.87
C ARG A 173 -7.09 5.01 16.06
N SER A 174 -6.88 4.57 14.83
CA SER A 174 -5.80 5.07 13.98
C SER A 174 -6.04 6.47 13.47
N GLY A 175 -7.31 6.87 13.29
CA GLY A 175 -7.69 8.18 12.77
C GLY A 175 -7.33 8.42 11.30
N ARG A 176 -6.98 7.39 10.53
CA ARG A 176 -6.55 7.51 9.12
C ARG A 176 -7.70 7.47 8.13
N VAL A 177 -8.93 7.13 8.57
CA VAL A 177 -10.11 7.08 7.70
C VAL A 177 -11.08 8.20 8.06
N SER A 178 -11.32 9.10 7.13
CA SER A 178 -12.33 10.16 7.29
C SER A 178 -13.75 9.59 7.25
N GLY A 179 -14.61 10.07 8.14
CA GLY A 179 -16.01 9.65 8.21
C GLY A 179 -16.27 8.35 8.96
N ILE A 180 -15.23 7.62 9.41
CA ILE A 180 -15.41 6.31 10.06
C ILE A 180 -16.18 6.41 11.39
N ALA A 181 -16.09 7.52 12.10
CA ALA A 181 -16.78 7.74 13.38
C ALA A 181 -18.31 7.66 13.25
N ALA A 182 -18.88 7.98 12.09
CA ALA A 182 -20.31 7.87 11.82
C ALA A 182 -20.83 6.42 11.85
N PHE A 183 -19.96 5.43 11.75
CA PHE A 183 -20.31 4.01 11.79
C PHE A 183 -20.07 3.35 13.16
N MET A 184 -19.43 4.07 14.08
CA MET A 184 -19.18 3.60 15.45
C MET A 184 -20.48 3.59 16.24
N GLY A 185 -20.78 2.46 16.89
CA GLY A 185 -22.02 2.29 17.65
C GLY A 185 -23.28 1.98 16.85
N GLY A 186 -23.13 1.73 15.54
CA GLY A 186 -24.23 1.42 14.64
C GLY A 186 -24.71 -0.05 14.66
N ILE A 187 -25.46 -0.41 13.64
CA ILE A 187 -26.05 -1.75 13.49
C ILE A 187 -24.96 -2.80 13.29
N LEU A 188 -25.07 -3.93 14.01
CA LEU A 188 -24.18 -5.07 13.87
C LEU A 188 -24.13 -5.58 12.42
N GLY A 189 -22.93 -5.85 11.93
CA GLY A 189 -22.73 -6.40 10.59
C GLY A 189 -22.67 -5.36 9.47
N ILE A 190 -22.59 -4.07 9.78
CA ILE A 190 -22.33 -3.01 8.79
C ILE A 190 -20.86 -3.04 8.39
N ARG A 191 -20.61 -2.96 7.07
CA ARG A 191 -19.29 -2.89 6.43
C ARG A 191 -19.17 -1.56 5.69
N PRO A 192 -18.37 -0.60 6.17
CA PRO A 192 -18.10 0.60 5.40
C PRO A 192 -17.29 0.24 4.16
N ILE A 193 -17.60 0.87 3.04
CA ILE A 193 -16.80 0.85 1.83
C ILE A 193 -15.87 2.05 1.90
N ILE A 194 -14.59 1.80 1.83
CA ILE A 194 -13.51 2.77 1.99
C ILE A 194 -12.69 2.78 0.69
N TYR A 195 -12.23 3.95 0.28
CA TYR A 195 -11.34 4.11 -0.88
C TYR A 195 -10.23 5.11 -0.59
N MET A 196 -9.20 5.11 -1.44
CA MET A 196 -8.17 6.14 -1.47
C MET A 196 -8.60 7.25 -2.44
N ASN A 197 -8.67 8.48 -1.97
CA ASN A 197 -9.00 9.62 -2.82
C ASN A 197 -7.75 10.19 -3.53
N SER A 198 -7.93 11.13 -4.45
CA SER A 198 -6.85 11.77 -5.21
C SER A 198 -5.85 12.57 -4.35
N GLU A 199 -6.20 12.87 -3.09
CA GLU A 199 -5.29 13.47 -2.12
C GLU A 199 -4.45 12.43 -1.35
N GLY A 200 -4.62 11.14 -1.64
CA GLY A 200 -3.94 10.05 -0.94
C GLY A 200 -4.49 9.77 0.46
N LYS A 201 -5.75 10.08 0.72
CA LYS A 201 -6.42 9.87 2.02
C LYS A 201 -7.50 8.81 1.92
N MET A 202 -7.65 8.00 2.97
CA MET A 202 -8.76 7.06 3.09
C MET A 202 -10.06 7.76 3.45
N VAL A 203 -11.10 7.51 2.67
CA VAL A 203 -12.44 8.09 2.84
C VAL A 203 -13.50 7.00 2.76
N SER A 204 -14.48 7.03 3.66
CA SER A 204 -15.65 6.15 3.57
C SER A 204 -16.68 6.73 2.59
N VAL A 205 -17.09 5.93 1.59
CA VAL A 205 -18.03 6.34 0.52
C VAL A 205 -19.38 5.63 0.59
N GLY A 206 -19.58 4.78 1.59
CA GLY A 206 -20.82 4.05 1.74
C GLY A 206 -20.73 2.96 2.77
N LYS A 207 -21.79 2.18 2.86
CA LYS A 207 -21.86 1.02 3.76
C LYS A 207 -22.73 -0.06 3.17
N GLU A 208 -22.38 -1.30 3.46
CA GLU A 208 -23.17 -2.46 3.10
C GLU A 208 -23.48 -3.31 4.34
N LYS A 209 -24.54 -4.11 4.28
CA LYS A 209 -24.88 -5.04 5.35
C LYS A 209 -24.34 -6.43 5.01
N GLY A 210 -23.37 -6.90 5.77
CA GLY A 210 -22.73 -8.21 5.60
C GLY A 210 -21.67 -8.24 4.51
N ARG A 211 -20.83 -9.28 4.54
CA ARG A 211 -19.68 -9.47 3.65
C ARG A 211 -20.09 -9.68 2.19
N ALA A 212 -21.20 -10.40 1.95
CA ALA A 212 -21.64 -10.69 0.58
C ALA A 212 -21.99 -9.41 -0.18
N ASN A 213 -22.84 -8.55 0.40
CA ASN A 213 -23.21 -7.28 -0.23
C ASN A 213 -21.99 -6.35 -0.38
N ALA A 214 -21.06 -6.35 0.57
CA ALA A 214 -19.83 -5.57 0.46
C ALA A 214 -18.97 -6.03 -0.74
N MET A 215 -18.79 -7.34 -0.93
CA MET A 215 -18.06 -7.87 -2.09
C MET A 215 -18.78 -7.57 -3.41
N GLU A 216 -20.12 -7.73 -3.47
CA GLU A 216 -20.90 -7.33 -4.65
C GLU A 216 -20.76 -5.83 -4.97
N ARG A 217 -20.66 -4.99 -3.93
CA ARG A 217 -20.41 -3.55 -4.11
C ARG A 217 -19.01 -3.31 -4.70
N LEU A 218 -17.98 -4.03 -4.25
CA LEU A 218 -16.64 -3.93 -4.84
C LEU A 218 -16.65 -4.32 -6.32
N VAL A 219 -17.31 -5.43 -6.69
CA VAL A 219 -17.42 -5.85 -8.11
C VAL A 219 -18.14 -4.79 -8.96
N ARG A 220 -19.24 -4.20 -8.45
CA ARG A 220 -19.93 -3.11 -9.15
C ARG A 220 -19.03 -1.89 -9.34
N ILE A 221 -18.22 -1.54 -8.34
CA ILE A 221 -17.27 -0.42 -8.46
C ILE A 221 -16.23 -0.70 -9.55
N VAL A 222 -15.69 -1.92 -9.63
CA VAL A 222 -14.79 -2.31 -10.72
C VAL A 222 -15.50 -2.21 -12.08
N GLU A 223 -16.78 -2.60 -12.18
CA GLU A 223 -17.57 -2.46 -13.41
C GLU A 223 -17.81 -0.99 -13.81
N GLU A 224 -18.07 -0.13 -12.85
CA GLU A 224 -18.36 1.30 -13.08
C GLU A 224 -17.11 2.11 -13.46
N LEU A 225 -15.99 1.82 -12.79
CA LEU A 225 -14.77 2.63 -12.87
C LEU A 225 -13.64 1.99 -13.69
N GLY A 226 -13.64 0.66 -13.82
CA GLY A 226 -12.54 -0.05 -14.48
C GLY A 226 -12.28 0.47 -15.90
N ASP A 227 -11.00 0.60 -16.21
CA ASP A 227 -10.48 1.02 -17.51
C ASP A 227 -9.28 0.16 -17.84
N ASP A 228 -9.26 -0.38 -19.06
CA ASP A 228 -8.16 -1.19 -19.59
C ASP A 228 -7.70 -2.36 -18.66
N LEU A 229 -8.67 -3.01 -18.01
CA LEU A 229 -8.42 -4.06 -17.00
C LEU A 229 -7.64 -5.26 -17.57
N GLU A 230 -7.69 -5.50 -18.88
CA GLU A 230 -7.02 -6.63 -19.53
C GLU A 230 -5.50 -6.42 -19.63
N ASN A 231 -5.04 -5.17 -19.66
CA ASN A 231 -3.63 -4.81 -19.79
C ASN A 231 -2.97 -4.45 -18.46
N HIS A 232 -3.74 -4.36 -17.39
CA HIS A 232 -3.25 -4.03 -16.04
C HIS A 232 -3.52 -5.16 -15.05
N ARG A 233 -2.79 -5.16 -13.93
CA ARG A 233 -3.05 -6.08 -12.83
C ARG A 233 -4.29 -5.65 -12.06
N VAL A 234 -5.10 -6.62 -11.69
CA VAL A 234 -6.11 -6.47 -10.64
C VAL A 234 -5.57 -7.13 -9.37
N ILE A 235 -5.30 -6.36 -8.33
CA ILE A 235 -4.72 -6.90 -7.09
C ILE A 235 -5.82 -6.97 -6.02
N ILE A 236 -6.05 -8.17 -5.48
CA ILE A 236 -6.93 -8.39 -4.35
C ILE A 236 -6.09 -8.51 -3.09
N GLY A 237 -6.29 -7.56 -2.15
CA GLY A 237 -5.63 -7.56 -0.85
C GLY A 237 -6.52 -8.08 0.25
N HIS A 238 -5.91 -8.73 1.26
CA HIS A 238 -6.64 -9.19 2.43
C HIS A 238 -5.80 -9.11 3.71
N THR A 239 -6.49 -8.98 4.85
CA THR A 239 -5.91 -9.01 6.18
C THR A 239 -6.19 -10.36 6.85
N ASP A 240 -5.46 -11.40 6.41
CA ASP A 240 -5.62 -12.80 6.82
C ASP A 240 -7.02 -13.38 6.57
N ALA A 241 -7.59 -13.09 5.39
CA ALA A 241 -8.89 -13.57 4.94
C ALA A 241 -8.83 -14.18 3.52
N PRO A 242 -8.01 -15.23 3.30
CA PRO A 242 -7.75 -15.77 1.96
C PRO A 242 -9.00 -16.30 1.27
N GLU A 243 -9.95 -16.90 2.00
CA GLU A 243 -11.19 -17.40 1.41
C GLU A 243 -12.09 -16.27 0.89
N LEU A 244 -12.11 -15.11 1.58
CA LEU A 244 -12.84 -13.93 1.10
C LEU A 244 -12.16 -13.33 -0.14
N ALA A 245 -10.84 -13.27 -0.13
CA ALA A 245 -10.07 -12.80 -1.29
C ALA A 245 -10.31 -13.69 -2.52
N GLN A 246 -10.23 -15.01 -2.37
CA GLN A 246 -10.53 -15.97 -3.44
C GLN A 246 -11.96 -15.82 -3.95
N LYS A 247 -12.94 -15.68 -3.04
CA LYS A 247 -14.34 -15.48 -3.42
C LYS A 247 -14.53 -14.20 -4.25
N LEU A 248 -13.89 -13.10 -3.84
CA LEU A 248 -13.93 -11.85 -4.62
C LEU A 248 -13.30 -12.06 -6.01
N GLY A 249 -12.18 -12.77 -6.11
CA GLY A 249 -11.55 -13.12 -7.39
C GLY A 249 -12.48 -13.91 -8.30
N TYR A 250 -13.18 -14.93 -7.79
CA TYR A 250 -14.17 -15.67 -8.56
C TYR A 250 -15.31 -14.76 -9.07
N MET A 251 -15.83 -13.86 -8.23
CA MET A 251 -16.88 -12.92 -8.65
C MET A 251 -16.39 -11.99 -9.77
N LEU A 252 -15.12 -11.54 -9.72
CA LEU A 252 -14.52 -10.74 -10.79
C LEU A 252 -14.34 -11.56 -12.06
N TYR A 253 -13.86 -12.80 -12.00
CA TYR A 253 -13.75 -13.68 -13.17
C TYR A 253 -15.12 -14.00 -13.79
N GLU A 254 -16.15 -14.24 -12.98
CA GLU A 254 -17.52 -14.44 -13.48
C GLU A 254 -18.05 -13.20 -14.22
N LYS A 255 -17.69 -12.01 -13.75
CA LYS A 255 -18.16 -10.75 -14.32
C LYS A 255 -17.40 -10.31 -15.58
N PHE A 256 -16.07 -10.43 -15.55
CA PHE A 256 -15.18 -9.85 -16.57
C PHE A 256 -14.48 -10.88 -17.45
N GLY A 257 -14.63 -12.17 -17.12
CA GLY A 257 -13.97 -13.25 -17.85
C GLY A 257 -12.58 -13.58 -17.31
N SER A 258 -12.00 -14.66 -17.83
CA SER A 258 -10.72 -15.21 -17.38
C SER A 258 -9.49 -14.46 -17.92
N ALA A 259 -9.69 -13.41 -18.71
CA ALA A 259 -8.58 -12.60 -19.23
C ALA A 259 -7.98 -11.65 -18.17
N LEU A 260 -8.69 -11.40 -17.04
CA LEU A 260 -8.14 -10.59 -15.96
C LEU A 260 -6.87 -11.20 -15.36
N ASN A 261 -5.84 -10.39 -15.21
CA ASN A 261 -4.64 -10.75 -14.47
C ASN A 261 -4.84 -10.45 -12.98
N ILE A 262 -5.46 -11.40 -12.24
CA ILE A 262 -5.71 -11.24 -10.80
C ILE A 262 -4.53 -11.78 -10.00
N GLU A 263 -3.98 -10.91 -9.15
CA GLU A 263 -2.98 -11.24 -8.15
C GLU A 263 -3.56 -11.08 -6.72
N TYR A 264 -3.02 -11.85 -5.77
CA TYR A 264 -3.44 -11.79 -4.36
C TYR A 264 -2.28 -11.32 -3.50
N ALA A 265 -2.57 -10.41 -2.58
CA ALA A 265 -1.59 -9.89 -1.65
C ALA A 265 -2.12 -9.90 -0.20
N VAL A 266 -1.22 -10.15 0.73
CA VAL A 266 -1.52 -10.01 2.17
C VAL A 266 -1.05 -8.63 2.61
N VAL A 267 -1.93 -7.91 3.27
CA VAL A 267 -1.62 -6.58 3.82
C VAL A 267 -0.52 -6.69 4.86
N ASN A 268 0.49 -5.85 4.74
CA ASN A 268 1.65 -5.78 5.63
C ASN A 268 1.26 -5.47 7.09
N PRO A 269 2.12 -5.76 8.10
CA PRO A 269 1.75 -5.59 9.50
C PRO A 269 1.61 -4.13 9.93
N THR A 270 2.31 -3.18 9.30
CA THR A 270 2.24 -1.77 9.63
C THR A 270 0.86 -1.20 9.26
N ALA A 271 0.42 -1.40 8.02
CA ALA A 271 -0.93 -1.05 7.59
C ALA A 271 -1.99 -1.91 8.30
N GLY A 272 -1.73 -3.21 8.50
CA GLY A 272 -2.58 -4.14 9.23
C GLY A 272 -2.89 -3.70 10.67
N SER A 273 -1.95 -3.02 11.32
CA SER A 273 -2.14 -2.41 12.65
C SER A 273 -3.24 -1.35 12.66
N HIS A 274 -3.54 -0.73 11.52
CA HIS A 274 -4.60 0.25 11.34
C HIS A 274 -5.88 -0.32 10.74
N CYS A 275 -5.78 -1.40 9.95
CA CYS A 275 -6.92 -2.01 9.26
C CYS A 275 -7.63 -3.07 10.10
N GLY A 276 -6.87 -3.79 10.96
CA GLY A 276 -7.37 -4.96 11.66
C GLY A 276 -7.52 -6.19 10.75
N PRO A 277 -7.91 -7.34 11.32
CA PRO A 277 -8.05 -8.59 10.59
C PRO A 277 -9.34 -8.65 9.73
N ASP A 278 -9.41 -9.66 8.86
CA ASP A 278 -10.60 -10.11 8.12
C ASP A 278 -11.15 -9.09 7.08
N GLY A 279 -10.36 -8.08 6.70
CA GLY A 279 -10.68 -7.16 5.62
C GLY A 279 -10.32 -7.72 4.24
N VAL A 280 -11.01 -7.22 3.21
CA VAL A 280 -10.71 -7.52 1.80
C VAL A 280 -10.91 -6.28 0.94
N GLY A 281 -10.07 -6.12 -0.08
CA GLY A 281 -10.13 -5.02 -1.03
C GLY A 281 -9.62 -5.40 -2.41
N VAL A 282 -9.84 -4.52 -3.37
CA VAL A 282 -9.40 -4.67 -4.75
C VAL A 282 -8.79 -3.37 -5.24
N CYS A 283 -7.63 -3.49 -5.89
CA CYS A 283 -6.99 -2.41 -6.65
C CYS A 283 -7.02 -2.76 -8.14
N PHE A 284 -7.31 -1.78 -8.97
CA PHE A 284 -7.41 -1.95 -10.42
C PHE A 284 -7.12 -0.64 -11.15
N HIS A 285 -6.78 -0.72 -12.44
CA HIS A 285 -6.69 0.46 -13.30
C HIS A 285 -8.09 0.97 -13.63
N ALA A 286 -8.30 2.27 -13.46
CA ALA A 286 -9.61 2.92 -13.49
C ALA A 286 -9.58 4.20 -14.33
N LYS A 287 -10.76 4.66 -14.74
CA LYS A 287 -10.93 5.96 -15.40
C LYS A 287 -10.43 7.12 -14.53
N HIS A 288 -10.55 6.97 -13.25
CA HIS A 288 -10.08 7.89 -12.21
C HIS A 288 -10.12 7.18 -10.85
N ARG A 289 -9.42 7.73 -9.90
CA ARG A 289 -9.41 7.32 -8.51
C ARG A 289 -10.71 7.69 -7.81
#